data_80527d176f87619111fd8d6167a58e82
#
_entry.id   80527d176f87619111fd8d6167a58e82
#
_cell.length_a   1.000
_cell.length_b   1.000
_cell.length_c   1.000
_cell.angle_alpha   90.00
_cell.angle_beta   90.00
_cell.angle_gamma   90.00
#
_symmetry.space_group_name_H-M   'P 1'
#
loop_
_entity.id
_entity.type
_entity.pdbx_description
1 polymer ?
#
loop_
_entity_poly.entity_id
_entity_poly.type
_entity_poly.pdbx_seq_one_letter_code
_entity_poly.pdbx_strand_id
1 'polypeptide(L)'
;MLTQTAIRSNSNHQFASARAATPVLHRMTGDSERGSLGETMQLMGATMSYPRNTEIFGENEPADYVYKVVSGAVRTYKILTDGRRQVGSFYLPGDIFGLQFADEHVFSAEAITDTKVVVIKRSALTSLAGRDASVSKELLNLTSRELQRMQDRVLLLVKSAQERVASFLLEMAERACANNIVELPMSRQDIADYLGLTIETVSRTLTCRETSCTIEVPSSRRIVLRNRTALNRLNA
;
A
#
# COMPACT_ATOMS: atom_id res chain seq x y z
N MET A 1 67.96 -6.75 41.17
CA MET A 1 68.03 -7.94 40.36
C MET A 1 66.66 -8.60 40.41
N LEU A 2 65.76 -8.30 39.47
CA LEU A 2 64.50 -9.00 39.31
C LEU A 2 64.11 -8.92 37.82
N THR A 3 64.18 -10.06 37.22
CA THR A 3 63.87 -10.33 35.82
C THR A 3 62.38 -10.29 35.61
N GLN A 4 61.88 -9.38 34.77
CA GLN A 4 60.46 -9.35 34.34
C GLN A 4 60.32 -10.10 33.02
N THR A 5 59.59 -11.20 33.10
CA THR A 5 59.17 -12.01 31.97
C THR A 5 57.97 -11.39 31.28
N ALA A 6 58.10 -11.01 30.03
CA ALA A 6 57.03 -10.46 29.22
C ALA A 6 56.14 -11.60 28.66
N ILE A 7 54.88 -11.57 29.02
CA ILE A 7 53.84 -12.40 28.45
C ILE A 7 53.27 -11.68 27.23
N ARG A 8 53.50 -12.19 26.04
CA ARG A 8 52.81 -11.79 24.79
C ARG A 8 51.45 -12.48 24.74
N SER A 9 50.38 -11.76 24.87
CA SER A 9 49.04 -12.20 24.52
C SER A 9 48.72 -11.76 23.09
N ASN A 10 48.66 -12.75 22.22
CA ASN A 10 48.27 -12.60 20.82
C ASN A 10 46.74 -12.76 20.75
N SER A 11 46.00 -11.69 20.63
CA SER A 11 44.54 -11.71 20.41
C SER A 11 44.25 -11.20 19.02
N ASN A 12 44.32 -12.11 18.05
CA ASN A 12 43.76 -11.89 16.72
C ASN A 12 42.22 -12.00 16.81
N HIS A 13 41.51 -10.91 16.99
CA HIS A 13 40.08 -10.84 16.70
C HIS A 13 39.93 -10.49 15.21
N GLN A 14 39.79 -11.52 14.39
CA GLN A 14 39.20 -11.40 13.06
C GLN A 14 37.70 -11.05 13.22
N PHE A 15 37.36 -9.78 13.00
CA PHE A 15 35.98 -9.42 12.77
C PHE A 15 35.57 -9.99 11.39
N ALA A 16 34.87 -11.10 11.41
CA ALA A 16 34.16 -11.60 10.26
C ALA A 16 33.05 -10.58 9.90
N SER A 17 33.26 -9.92 8.76
CA SER A 17 32.24 -9.07 8.14
C SER A 17 31.00 -9.91 7.87
N ALA A 18 29.99 -9.76 8.71
CA ALA A 18 28.66 -10.29 8.44
C ALA A 18 28.09 -9.52 7.23
N ARG A 19 28.15 -10.15 6.06
CA ARG A 19 27.37 -9.72 4.90
C ARG A 19 25.90 -9.67 5.32
N ALA A 20 25.35 -8.48 5.36
CA ALA A 20 23.91 -8.29 5.51
C ALA A 20 23.22 -9.06 4.40
N ALA A 21 22.53 -10.13 4.78
CA ALA A 21 21.66 -10.85 3.88
C ALA A 21 20.52 -9.88 3.51
N THR A 22 20.47 -9.50 2.26
CA THR A 22 19.30 -8.84 1.66
C THR A 22 18.09 -9.70 1.99
N PRO A 23 17.00 -9.14 2.56
CA PRO A 23 15.79 -9.92 2.74
C PRO A 23 15.31 -10.35 1.35
N VAL A 24 15.43 -11.63 1.07
CA VAL A 24 14.78 -12.24 -0.08
C VAL A 24 13.30 -12.08 0.15
N LEU A 25 12.71 -11.12 -0.54
CA LEU A 25 11.26 -10.95 -0.60
C LEU A 25 10.70 -12.28 -1.11
N HIS A 26 10.17 -13.07 -0.19
CA HIS A 26 9.57 -14.35 -0.51
C HIS A 26 8.40 -14.04 -1.44
N ARG A 27 8.59 -14.36 -2.72
CA ARG A 27 7.57 -14.30 -3.76
C ARG A 27 6.49 -15.30 -3.35
N MET A 28 5.56 -14.87 -2.52
CA MET A 28 4.34 -15.64 -2.27
C MET A 28 3.53 -15.61 -3.57
N THR A 29 3.66 -16.68 -4.32
CA THR A 29 2.80 -17.00 -5.44
C THR A 29 1.35 -16.98 -4.94
N GLY A 30 0.63 -15.94 -5.34
CA GLY A 30 -0.76 -15.75 -4.93
C GLY A 30 -1.71 -16.62 -5.70
N ASP A 31 -1.78 -17.92 -5.42
CA ASP A 31 -2.72 -18.79 -6.14
C ASP A 31 -3.55 -19.75 -5.27
N SER A 32 -3.47 -19.73 -3.95
CA SER A 32 -4.35 -20.63 -3.17
C SER A 32 -5.12 -20.00 -2.01
N GLU A 33 -4.96 -18.70 -1.72
CA GLU A 33 -5.65 -18.05 -0.59
C GLU A 33 -6.72 -17.01 -0.98
N ARG A 34 -7.10 -16.92 -2.26
CA ARG A 34 -8.15 -15.99 -2.72
C ARG A 34 -9.58 -16.48 -2.41
N GLY A 35 -9.74 -17.69 -1.87
CA GLY A 35 -11.03 -18.37 -1.84
C GLY A 35 -11.93 -17.99 -0.67
N SER A 36 -11.46 -17.88 0.56
CA SER A 36 -12.42 -17.98 1.68
C SER A 36 -13.09 -16.65 2.08
N LEU A 37 -12.34 -15.61 2.44
CA LEU A 37 -12.97 -14.37 2.93
C LEU A 37 -13.61 -13.55 1.80
N GLY A 38 -12.91 -13.41 0.68
CA GLY A 38 -13.42 -12.67 -0.46
C GLY A 38 -14.67 -13.30 -1.08
N GLU A 39 -14.71 -14.63 -1.18
CA GLU A 39 -15.89 -15.38 -1.63
C GLU A 39 -17.01 -15.33 -0.59
N THR A 40 -16.68 -15.47 0.68
CA THR A 40 -17.65 -15.35 1.76
C THR A 40 -18.29 -13.96 1.80
N MET A 41 -17.52 -12.91 1.66
CA MET A 41 -18.05 -11.55 1.54
C MET A 41 -18.97 -11.44 0.32
N GLN A 42 -18.60 -12.02 -0.82
CA GLN A 42 -19.42 -12.02 -2.05
C GLN A 42 -20.76 -12.73 -1.85
N LEU A 43 -20.80 -13.80 -1.07
CA LEU A 43 -22.01 -14.59 -0.79
C LEU A 43 -22.92 -13.93 0.26
N MET A 44 -22.34 -13.30 1.28
CA MET A 44 -23.08 -12.74 2.42
C MET A 44 -23.35 -11.24 2.32
N GLY A 45 -22.61 -10.53 1.47
CA GLY A 45 -22.67 -9.08 1.38
C GLY A 45 -23.66 -8.61 0.34
N ALA A 46 -24.04 -7.34 0.44
CA ALA A 46 -24.83 -6.64 -0.58
C ALA A 46 -23.89 -5.90 -1.53
N THR A 47 -24.14 -6.01 -2.84
CA THR A 47 -23.40 -5.22 -3.84
C THR A 47 -23.99 -3.82 -3.93
N MET A 48 -23.15 -2.81 -3.77
CA MET A 48 -23.48 -1.40 -3.92
C MET A 48 -22.65 -0.76 -5.02
N SER A 49 -23.26 0.20 -5.73
CA SER A 49 -22.59 0.95 -6.81
C SER A 49 -22.49 2.43 -6.40
N TYR A 50 -21.30 2.99 -6.57
CA TYR A 50 -21.00 4.38 -6.26
C TYR A 50 -20.47 5.06 -7.53
N PRO A 51 -21.15 6.08 -8.03
CA PRO A 51 -20.62 6.92 -9.10
C PRO A 51 -19.28 7.56 -8.70
N ARG A 52 -18.51 7.94 -9.69
CA ARG A 52 -17.27 8.68 -9.46
C ARG A 52 -17.50 9.91 -8.59
N ASN A 53 -16.57 10.19 -7.67
CA ASN A 53 -16.58 11.27 -6.69
C ASN A 53 -17.76 11.20 -5.70
N THR A 54 -18.30 10.01 -5.45
CA THR A 54 -19.33 9.78 -4.43
C THR A 54 -18.67 9.24 -3.16
N GLU A 55 -19.03 9.81 -2.02
CA GLU A 55 -18.61 9.33 -0.71
C GLU A 55 -19.26 7.98 -0.41
N ILE A 56 -18.46 7.06 0.15
CA ILE A 56 -18.89 5.73 0.58
C ILE A 56 -19.20 5.74 2.07
N PHE A 57 -18.35 6.42 2.84
CA PHE A 57 -18.56 6.78 4.25
C PHE A 57 -17.71 8.00 4.61
N GLY A 58 -18.16 8.77 5.59
CA GLY A 58 -17.49 9.97 6.09
C GLY A 58 -16.61 9.70 7.31
N GLU A 59 -15.64 10.61 7.55
CA GLU A 59 -14.88 10.64 8.81
C GLU A 59 -15.85 10.86 9.99
N ASN A 60 -15.61 10.18 11.13
CA ASN A 60 -16.41 10.15 12.34
C ASN A 60 -17.79 9.48 12.18
N GLU A 61 -18.11 8.88 11.05
CA GLU A 61 -19.29 8.03 10.93
C GLU A 61 -19.05 6.66 11.57
N PRO A 62 -20.13 5.97 12.05
CA PRO A 62 -20.01 4.64 12.62
C PRO A 62 -19.37 3.62 11.67
N ALA A 63 -18.33 2.93 12.12
CA ALA A 63 -17.59 1.95 11.32
C ALA A 63 -18.26 0.55 11.39
N ASP A 64 -19.54 0.50 11.00
CA ASP A 64 -20.37 -0.71 11.09
C ASP A 64 -20.15 -1.72 9.96
N TYR A 65 -19.51 -1.28 8.88
CA TYR A 65 -19.40 -2.06 7.65
C TYR A 65 -17.95 -2.25 7.20
N VAL A 66 -17.72 -3.35 6.51
CA VAL A 66 -16.49 -3.69 5.80
C VAL A 66 -16.81 -3.80 4.32
N TYR A 67 -15.92 -3.34 3.48
CA TYR A 67 -16.13 -3.19 2.05
C TYR A 67 -15.07 -3.95 1.26
N LYS A 68 -15.46 -4.61 0.16
CA LYS A 68 -14.55 -5.21 -0.82
C LYS A 68 -14.78 -4.57 -2.16
N VAL A 69 -13.73 -4.04 -2.79
CA VAL A 69 -13.81 -3.49 -4.15
C VAL A 69 -13.99 -4.63 -5.15
N VAL A 70 -15.06 -4.57 -5.94
CA VAL A 70 -15.33 -5.51 -7.06
C VAL A 70 -14.79 -4.93 -8.36
N SER A 71 -15.07 -3.67 -8.62
CA SER A 71 -14.59 -2.93 -9.78
C SER A 71 -14.45 -1.45 -9.47
N GLY A 72 -13.64 -0.74 -10.24
CA GLY A 72 -13.36 0.66 -10.00
C GLY A 72 -12.21 0.85 -8.98
N ALA A 73 -12.20 1.99 -8.30
CA ALA A 73 -11.17 2.30 -7.31
C ALA A 73 -11.69 3.27 -6.25
N VAL A 74 -11.20 3.13 -5.02
CA VAL A 74 -11.57 3.95 -3.86
C VAL A 74 -10.31 4.60 -3.29
N ARG A 75 -10.44 5.82 -2.77
CA ARG A 75 -9.45 6.44 -1.89
C ARG A 75 -10.03 6.65 -0.51
N THR A 76 -9.21 6.52 0.52
CA THR A 76 -9.49 7.10 1.83
C THR A 76 -8.70 8.39 1.98
N TYR A 77 -9.31 9.40 2.62
CA TYR A 77 -8.67 10.69 2.80
C TYR A 77 -9.15 11.36 4.09
N LYS A 78 -8.35 12.33 4.53
CA LYS A 78 -8.69 13.22 5.64
C LYS A 78 -8.39 14.66 5.23
N ILE A 79 -9.24 15.59 5.64
CA ILE A 79 -8.96 17.01 5.53
C ILE A 79 -8.26 17.45 6.81
N LEU A 80 -7.05 17.96 6.67
CA LEU A 80 -6.27 18.47 7.78
C LEU A 80 -6.80 19.82 8.27
N THR A 81 -6.40 20.24 9.46
CA THR A 81 -6.84 21.51 10.07
C THR A 81 -6.45 22.74 9.27
N ASP A 82 -5.45 22.65 8.40
CA ASP A 82 -5.02 23.70 7.48
C ASP A 82 -5.72 23.64 6.12
N GLY A 83 -6.72 22.76 5.95
CA GLY A 83 -7.52 22.61 4.74
C GLY A 83 -6.87 21.71 3.67
N ARG A 84 -5.64 21.23 3.87
CA ARG A 84 -5.03 20.29 2.93
C ARG A 84 -5.69 18.93 3.05
N ARG A 85 -5.85 18.26 1.90
CA ARG A 85 -6.29 16.88 1.86
C ARG A 85 -5.08 15.95 1.94
N GLN A 86 -5.13 14.97 2.83
CA GLN A 86 -4.18 13.87 2.90
C GLN A 86 -4.88 12.59 2.47
N VAL A 87 -4.42 11.96 1.40
CA VAL A 87 -4.91 10.64 1.00
C VAL A 87 -4.28 9.58 1.89
N GLY A 88 -5.14 8.76 2.49
CA GLY A 88 -4.78 7.66 3.37
C GLY A 88 -4.33 6.44 2.60
N SER A 89 -5.14 5.91 1.71
CA SER A 89 -4.87 4.71 0.92
C SER A 89 -5.67 4.74 -0.38
N PHE A 90 -5.21 3.93 -1.35
CA PHE A 90 -5.98 3.58 -2.54
C PHE A 90 -6.34 2.10 -2.48
N TYR A 91 -7.60 1.79 -2.79
CA TYR A 91 -8.13 0.43 -2.84
C TYR A 91 -8.56 0.11 -4.27
N LEU A 92 -8.05 -0.99 -4.79
CA LEU A 92 -8.23 -1.48 -6.16
C LEU A 92 -9.09 -2.76 -6.13
N PRO A 93 -9.56 -3.28 -7.28
CA PRO A 93 -10.35 -4.50 -7.31
C PRO A 93 -9.69 -5.65 -6.57
N GLY A 94 -10.44 -6.28 -5.65
CA GLY A 94 -9.96 -7.33 -4.75
C GLY A 94 -9.55 -6.84 -3.36
N ASP A 95 -9.24 -5.56 -3.18
CA ASP A 95 -8.90 -5.01 -1.87
C ASP A 95 -10.11 -4.91 -0.95
N ILE A 96 -9.87 -5.08 0.35
CA ILE A 96 -10.85 -4.93 1.43
C ILE A 96 -10.49 -3.71 2.25
N PHE A 97 -11.47 -2.88 2.60
CA PHE A 97 -11.28 -1.67 3.40
C PHE A 97 -12.40 -1.49 4.43
N GLY A 98 -12.24 -0.52 5.35
CA GLY A 98 -13.15 -0.34 6.46
C GLY A 98 -12.90 -1.29 7.64
N LEU A 99 -11.76 -2.00 7.64
CA LEU A 99 -11.31 -2.88 8.74
C LEU A 99 -10.71 -2.05 9.89
N GLN A 100 -11.48 -1.16 10.49
CA GLN A 100 -11.02 -0.39 11.63
C GLN A 100 -11.50 -1.02 12.94
N PHE A 101 -10.64 -1.01 13.97
CA PHE A 101 -11.03 -1.48 15.31
C PHE A 101 -11.79 -0.42 16.11
N ALA A 102 -11.69 0.85 15.68
CA ALA A 102 -12.45 1.94 16.26
C ALA A 102 -13.94 1.86 15.88
N ASP A 103 -14.78 2.48 16.70
CA ASP A 103 -16.23 2.51 16.47
C ASP A 103 -16.63 3.51 15.39
N GLU A 104 -15.73 4.43 15.04
CA GLU A 104 -15.91 5.47 14.03
C GLU A 104 -14.80 5.43 12.98
N HIS A 105 -15.10 5.88 11.78
CA HIS A 105 -14.13 6.01 10.70
C HIS A 105 -13.15 7.16 10.95
N VAL A 106 -11.84 6.91 10.87
CA VAL A 106 -10.77 7.92 11.02
C VAL A 106 -10.57 8.72 9.72
N PHE A 107 -10.97 8.16 8.58
CA PHE A 107 -10.86 8.75 7.24
C PHE A 107 -12.22 8.65 6.55
N SER A 108 -12.52 9.60 5.68
CA SER A 108 -13.58 9.43 4.67
C SER A 108 -13.12 8.50 3.56
N ALA A 109 -14.05 7.78 2.93
CA ALA A 109 -13.81 6.96 1.73
C ALA A 109 -14.66 7.45 0.56
N GLU A 110 -14.05 7.54 -0.62
CA GLU A 110 -14.68 8.07 -1.82
C GLU A 110 -14.29 7.27 -3.06
N ALA A 111 -15.25 7.06 -3.95
CA ALA A 111 -15.06 6.42 -5.24
C ALA A 111 -14.30 7.34 -6.21
N ILE A 112 -13.11 6.93 -6.70
CA ILE A 112 -12.33 7.73 -7.68
C ILE A 112 -12.78 7.49 -9.13
N THR A 113 -13.41 6.37 -9.37
CA THR A 113 -14.05 5.99 -10.63
C THR A 113 -15.44 5.43 -10.33
N ASP A 114 -16.25 5.13 -11.32
CA ASP A 114 -17.46 4.35 -11.09
C ASP A 114 -17.07 3.02 -10.47
N THR A 115 -17.54 2.77 -9.24
CA THR A 115 -17.04 1.72 -8.37
C THR A 115 -18.18 0.83 -7.89
N LYS A 116 -17.95 -0.48 -7.91
CA LYS A 116 -18.81 -1.46 -7.26
C LYS A 116 -18.08 -2.07 -6.09
N VAL A 117 -18.76 -2.15 -4.95
CA VAL A 117 -18.24 -2.79 -3.73
C VAL A 117 -19.24 -3.80 -3.20
N VAL A 118 -18.73 -4.83 -2.54
CA VAL A 118 -19.55 -5.69 -1.66
C VAL A 118 -19.43 -5.15 -0.26
N VAL A 119 -20.56 -4.98 0.42
CA VAL A 119 -20.66 -4.44 1.78
C VAL A 119 -21.16 -5.53 2.72
N ILE A 120 -20.48 -5.72 3.85
CA ILE A 120 -20.88 -6.65 4.91
C ILE A 120 -20.85 -5.97 6.26
N LYS A 121 -21.77 -6.31 7.17
CA LYS A 121 -21.70 -5.83 8.55
C LYS A 121 -20.45 -6.35 9.25
N ARG A 122 -19.71 -5.48 9.93
CA ARG A 122 -18.53 -5.82 10.73
C ARG A 122 -18.83 -6.90 11.77
N SER A 123 -20.00 -6.81 12.42
CA SER A 123 -20.45 -7.81 13.40
C SER A 123 -20.66 -9.20 12.79
N ALA A 124 -21.16 -9.28 11.55
CA ALA A 124 -21.30 -10.57 10.85
C ALA A 124 -19.93 -11.17 10.52
N LEU A 125 -18.99 -10.35 10.05
CA LEU A 125 -17.62 -10.77 9.77
C LEU A 125 -16.90 -11.25 11.02
N THR A 126 -17.02 -10.53 12.14
CA THR A 126 -16.46 -10.91 13.44
C THR A 126 -17.06 -12.23 13.96
N SER A 127 -18.38 -12.39 13.84
CA SER A 127 -19.07 -13.63 14.23
C SER A 127 -18.62 -14.83 13.39
N LEU A 128 -18.37 -14.61 12.09
CA LEU A 128 -17.86 -15.64 11.19
C LEU A 128 -16.42 -16.02 11.56
N ALA A 129 -15.56 -15.03 11.78
CA ALA A 129 -14.18 -15.24 12.23
C ALA A 129 -14.11 -16.05 13.55
N GLY A 130 -15.05 -15.82 14.48
CA GLY A 130 -15.14 -16.59 15.71
C GLY A 130 -15.53 -18.08 15.52
N ARG A 131 -16.06 -18.45 14.36
CA ARG A 131 -16.50 -19.82 14.04
C ARG A 131 -15.63 -20.53 13.02
N ASP A 132 -14.92 -19.77 12.19
CA ASP A 132 -14.08 -20.27 11.09
C ASP A 132 -12.66 -19.75 11.23
N ALA A 133 -11.75 -20.67 11.57
CA ALA A 133 -10.33 -20.36 11.75
C ALA A 133 -9.65 -19.88 10.46
N SER A 134 -10.16 -20.29 9.28
CA SER A 134 -9.62 -19.83 7.99
C SER A 134 -9.91 -18.36 7.77
N VAL A 135 -11.13 -17.90 8.08
CA VAL A 135 -11.54 -16.50 8.02
C VAL A 135 -10.76 -15.66 9.03
N SER A 136 -10.56 -16.16 10.25
CA SER A 136 -9.74 -15.47 11.26
C SER A 136 -8.30 -15.29 10.79
N LYS A 137 -7.69 -16.32 10.21
CA LYS A 137 -6.34 -16.28 9.67
C LYS A 137 -6.23 -15.27 8.53
N GLU A 138 -7.22 -15.23 7.64
CA GLU A 138 -7.24 -14.31 6.50
C GLU A 138 -7.40 -12.85 6.96
N LEU A 139 -8.27 -12.58 7.93
CA LEU A 139 -8.39 -11.25 8.55
C LEU A 139 -7.07 -10.81 9.20
N LEU A 140 -6.40 -11.71 9.94
CA LEU A 140 -5.09 -11.42 10.51
C LEU A 140 -4.05 -11.09 9.42
N ASN A 141 -4.04 -11.85 8.34
CA ASN A 141 -3.15 -11.59 7.20
C ASN A 141 -3.44 -10.23 6.54
N LEU A 142 -4.72 -9.88 6.36
CA LEU A 142 -5.12 -8.57 5.83
C LEU A 142 -4.66 -7.43 6.75
N THR A 143 -4.89 -7.55 8.05
CA THR A 143 -4.46 -6.55 9.05
C THR A 143 -2.94 -6.41 9.06
N SER A 144 -2.21 -7.53 8.98
CA SER A 144 -0.74 -7.52 8.93
C SER A 144 -0.21 -6.84 7.66
N ARG A 145 -0.85 -7.07 6.51
CA ARG A 145 -0.50 -6.40 5.25
C ARG A 145 -0.77 -4.89 5.32
N GLU A 146 -1.88 -4.48 5.92
CA GLU A 146 -2.20 -3.07 6.09
C GLU A 146 -1.21 -2.37 7.04
N LEU A 147 -0.83 -3.04 8.14
CA LEU A 147 0.21 -2.56 9.04
C LEU A 147 1.55 -2.41 8.31
N GLN A 148 1.95 -3.40 7.50
CA GLN A 148 3.17 -3.32 6.69
C GLN A 148 3.12 -2.12 5.73
N ARG A 149 2.02 -1.90 5.02
CA ARG A 149 1.83 -0.73 4.15
C ARG A 149 1.97 0.58 4.91
N MET A 150 1.43 0.65 6.14
CA MET A 150 1.58 1.83 6.99
C MET A 150 3.05 2.05 7.40
N GLN A 151 3.78 1.01 7.77
CA GLN A 151 5.21 1.08 8.07
C GLN A 151 6.03 1.57 6.87
N ASP A 152 5.77 1.01 5.68
CA ASP A 152 6.44 1.42 4.45
C ASP A 152 6.18 2.91 4.14
N ARG A 153 4.96 3.39 4.43
CA ARG A 153 4.61 4.82 4.28
C ARG A 153 5.36 5.74 5.24
N VAL A 154 5.56 5.30 6.48
CA VAL A 154 6.38 6.08 7.44
C VAL A 154 7.80 6.25 6.88
N LEU A 155 8.36 5.21 6.27
CA LEU A 155 9.68 5.29 5.64
C LEU A 155 9.71 6.25 4.44
N LEU A 156 8.57 6.48 3.75
CA LEU A 156 8.52 7.47 2.68
C LEU A 156 8.78 8.89 3.19
N LEU A 157 8.51 9.20 4.45
CA LEU A 157 8.68 10.56 5.00
C LEU A 157 10.15 11.04 4.96
N VAL A 158 11.10 10.12 5.04
CA VAL A 158 12.54 10.42 4.98
C VAL A 158 13.10 10.39 3.56
N LYS A 159 12.31 9.94 2.58
CA LYS A 159 12.71 9.82 1.18
C LYS A 159 12.52 11.14 0.42
N SER A 160 13.35 11.36 -0.59
CA SER A 160 13.19 12.46 -1.55
C SER A 160 11.91 12.30 -2.38
N ALA A 161 11.45 13.37 -3.03
CA ALA A 161 10.28 13.33 -3.90
C ALA A 161 10.44 12.31 -5.05
N GLN A 162 11.65 12.15 -5.56
CA GLN A 162 11.95 11.19 -6.64
C GLN A 162 11.81 9.75 -6.17
N GLU A 163 12.30 9.45 -4.97
CA GLU A 163 12.18 8.13 -4.34
C GLU A 163 10.73 7.80 -3.98
N ARG A 164 9.97 8.78 -3.45
CA ARG A 164 8.55 8.60 -3.14
C ARG A 164 7.73 8.25 -4.38
N VAL A 165 7.93 8.97 -5.49
CA VAL A 165 7.23 8.68 -6.75
C VAL A 165 7.67 7.32 -7.32
N ALA A 166 8.95 6.98 -7.27
CA ALA A 166 9.43 5.66 -7.70
C ALA A 166 8.83 4.52 -6.88
N SER A 167 8.81 4.66 -5.54
CA SER A 167 8.18 3.69 -4.63
C SER A 167 6.70 3.48 -4.95
N PHE A 168 5.96 4.58 -5.16
CA PHE A 168 4.54 4.53 -5.53
C PHE A 168 4.31 3.80 -6.85
N LEU A 169 5.10 4.07 -7.89
CA LEU A 169 4.95 3.39 -9.17
C LEU A 169 5.25 1.89 -9.08
N LEU A 170 6.26 1.51 -8.28
CA LEU A 170 6.59 0.11 -8.03
C LEU A 170 5.47 -0.60 -7.26
N GLU A 171 4.93 0.03 -6.22
CA GLU A 171 3.77 -0.49 -5.46
C GLU A 171 2.57 -0.71 -6.39
N MET A 172 2.21 0.28 -7.21
CA MET A 172 1.09 0.14 -8.13
C MET A 172 1.31 -0.94 -9.18
N ALA A 173 2.55 -1.10 -9.67
CA ALA A 173 2.89 -2.16 -10.61
C ALA A 173 2.78 -3.57 -9.99
N GLU A 174 3.14 -3.72 -8.73
CA GLU A 174 3.01 -4.98 -8.00
C GLU A 174 1.53 -5.34 -7.78
N ARG A 175 0.71 -4.36 -7.40
CA ARG A 175 -0.73 -4.55 -7.16
C ARG A 175 -1.53 -4.84 -8.42
N ALA A 176 -1.13 -4.23 -9.55
CA ALA A 176 -1.82 -4.43 -10.83
C ALA A 176 -1.57 -5.82 -11.45
N CYS A 177 -0.61 -6.61 -10.94
CA CYS A 177 -0.15 -7.88 -11.52
C CYS A 177 0.14 -7.78 -13.04
N ALA A 178 0.44 -6.58 -13.54
CA ALA A 178 0.57 -6.28 -14.95
C ALA A 178 2.04 -6.20 -15.38
N ASN A 179 2.35 -6.71 -16.56
CA ASN A 179 3.67 -6.69 -17.18
C ASN A 179 4.13 -5.25 -17.43
N ASN A 180 4.74 -4.59 -16.43
CA ASN A 180 5.34 -3.26 -16.52
C ASN A 180 4.39 -2.12 -16.92
N ILE A 181 3.10 -2.36 -17.08
CA ILE A 181 2.09 -1.33 -17.39
C ILE A 181 1.31 -1.05 -16.11
N VAL A 182 1.26 0.21 -15.71
CA VAL A 182 0.55 0.67 -14.52
C VAL A 182 -0.59 1.57 -14.97
N GLU A 183 -1.81 1.10 -14.77
CA GLU A 183 -3.02 1.91 -14.92
C GLU A 183 -3.31 2.62 -13.60
N LEU A 184 -3.36 3.94 -13.62
CA LEU A 184 -3.57 4.79 -12.44
C LEU A 184 -5.01 5.33 -12.45
N PRO A 185 -5.94 4.76 -11.67
CA PRO A 185 -7.31 5.28 -11.59
C PRO A 185 -7.37 6.66 -10.92
N MET A 186 -6.37 6.99 -10.09
CA MET A 186 -6.27 8.25 -9.36
C MET A 186 -5.66 9.37 -10.20
N SER A 187 -5.95 10.61 -9.86
CA SER A 187 -5.38 11.80 -10.47
C SER A 187 -3.96 12.09 -9.98
N ARG A 188 -3.22 12.96 -10.67
CA ARG A 188 -1.93 13.45 -10.19
C ARG A 188 -2.02 14.19 -8.88
N GLN A 189 -3.13 14.89 -8.64
CA GLN A 189 -3.41 15.54 -7.35
C GLN A 189 -3.57 14.48 -6.24
N ASP A 190 -4.30 13.40 -6.50
CA ASP A 190 -4.45 12.31 -5.51
C ASP A 190 -3.11 11.66 -5.18
N ILE A 191 -2.23 11.49 -6.17
CA ILE A 191 -0.87 10.98 -5.96
C ILE A 191 -0.05 11.97 -5.11
N ALA A 192 -0.17 13.26 -5.39
CA ALA A 192 0.50 14.30 -4.62
C ALA A 192 0.03 14.30 -3.17
N ASP A 193 -1.29 14.29 -2.95
CA ASP A 193 -1.92 14.23 -1.62
C ASP A 193 -1.56 12.93 -0.87
N TYR A 194 -1.33 11.82 -1.59
CA TYR A 194 -0.89 10.56 -1.01
C TYR A 194 0.57 10.59 -0.57
N LEU A 195 1.45 11.19 -1.41
CA LEU A 195 2.89 11.22 -1.17
C LEU A 195 3.36 12.41 -0.31
N GLY A 196 2.46 13.32 0.07
CA GLY A 196 2.81 14.57 0.75
C GLY A 196 3.67 15.48 -0.12
N LEU A 197 3.34 15.57 -1.41
CA LEU A 197 4.03 16.38 -2.42
C LEU A 197 3.04 17.37 -3.04
N THR A 198 3.54 18.30 -3.86
CA THR A 198 2.68 19.10 -4.73
C THR A 198 2.48 18.42 -6.09
N ILE A 199 1.37 18.74 -6.77
CA ILE A 199 1.08 18.20 -8.11
C ILE A 199 2.18 18.54 -9.13
N GLU A 200 2.79 19.73 -9.00
CA GLU A 200 3.90 20.19 -9.84
C GLU A 200 5.13 19.30 -9.61
N THR A 201 5.42 18.95 -8.34
CA THR A 201 6.55 18.08 -7.98
C THR A 201 6.35 16.68 -8.56
N VAL A 202 5.15 16.10 -8.42
CA VAL A 202 4.82 14.80 -9.02
C VAL A 202 4.98 14.87 -10.54
N SER A 203 4.39 15.88 -11.20
CA SER A 203 4.43 16.03 -12.64
C SER A 203 5.87 16.20 -13.15
N ARG A 204 6.67 17.06 -12.51
CA ARG A 204 8.08 17.27 -12.84
C ARG A 204 8.91 16.00 -12.66
N THR A 205 8.67 15.26 -11.60
CA THR A 205 9.37 13.99 -11.34
C THR A 205 9.06 12.97 -12.41
N LEU A 206 7.80 12.82 -12.81
CA LEU A 206 7.40 11.89 -13.87
C LEU A 206 8.03 12.28 -15.22
N THR A 207 8.01 13.56 -15.60
CA THR A 207 8.68 14.05 -16.82
C THR A 207 10.19 13.78 -16.80
N CYS A 208 10.85 14.00 -15.66
CA CYS A 208 12.27 13.68 -15.51
C CYS A 208 12.55 12.18 -15.71
N ARG A 209 11.68 11.28 -15.19
CA ARG A 209 11.81 9.83 -15.38
C ARG A 209 11.51 9.40 -16.81
N GLU A 210 10.62 10.08 -17.50
CA GLU A 210 10.34 9.87 -18.92
C GLU A 210 11.53 10.28 -19.77
N THR A 211 12.09 11.47 -19.53
CA THR A 211 13.29 11.96 -20.23
C THR A 211 14.49 11.03 -20.06
N SER A 212 14.64 10.43 -18.87
CA SER A 212 15.70 9.43 -18.58
C SER A 212 15.37 8.02 -19.11
N CYS A 213 14.29 7.85 -19.88
CA CYS A 213 13.82 6.56 -20.41
C CYS A 213 13.60 5.48 -19.34
N THR A 214 13.40 5.87 -18.08
CA THR A 214 13.10 4.95 -16.98
C THR A 214 11.64 4.51 -17.01
N ILE A 215 10.77 5.42 -17.40
CA ILE A 215 9.34 5.19 -17.64
C ILE A 215 8.93 5.78 -18.98
N GLU A 216 7.74 5.41 -19.43
CA GLU A 216 7.02 6.07 -20.53
C GLU A 216 5.62 6.43 -20.03
N VAL A 217 5.09 7.57 -20.43
CA VAL A 217 3.80 8.12 -20.00
C VAL A 217 2.87 8.29 -21.21
N PRO A 218 2.31 7.21 -21.78
CA PRO A 218 1.44 7.28 -22.95
C PRO A 218 0.18 8.13 -22.72
N SER A 219 -0.29 8.20 -21.47
CA SER A 219 -1.41 9.05 -21.07
C SER A 219 -1.26 9.47 -19.61
N SER A 220 -2.08 10.42 -19.17
CA SER A 220 -2.07 10.92 -17.78
C SER A 220 -2.31 9.82 -16.73
N ARG A 221 -2.91 8.70 -17.13
CA ARG A 221 -3.29 7.58 -16.24
C ARG A 221 -2.60 6.26 -16.58
N ARG A 222 -1.74 6.24 -17.57
CA ARG A 222 -1.02 5.04 -17.98
C ARG A 222 0.47 5.28 -17.98
N ILE A 223 1.20 4.46 -17.25
CA ILE A 223 2.66 4.53 -17.14
C ILE A 223 3.23 3.15 -17.48
N VAL A 224 4.25 3.15 -18.34
CA VAL A 224 5.00 1.92 -18.67
C VAL A 224 6.35 2.00 -17.97
N LEU A 225 6.68 1.02 -17.15
CA LEU A 225 7.97 0.91 -16.48
C LEU A 225 9.00 0.29 -17.44
N ARG A 226 9.83 1.12 -18.06
CA ARG A 226 10.86 0.69 -19.03
C ARG A 226 12.08 0.09 -18.35
N ASN A 227 12.48 0.66 -17.19
CA ASN A 227 13.63 0.19 -16.42
C ASN A 227 13.29 0.05 -14.94
N ARG A 228 12.70 -1.10 -14.57
CA ARG A 228 12.31 -1.40 -13.19
C ARG A 228 13.52 -1.48 -12.25
N THR A 229 14.67 -1.93 -12.74
CA THR A 229 15.91 -2.00 -11.96
C THR A 229 16.40 -0.61 -11.55
N ALA A 230 16.30 0.39 -12.45
CA ALA A 230 16.65 1.77 -12.13
C ALA A 230 15.69 2.37 -11.09
N LEU A 231 14.38 2.06 -11.16
CA LEU A 231 13.40 2.48 -10.15
C LEU A 231 13.68 1.82 -8.79
N ASN A 232 14.02 0.53 -8.75
CA ASN A 232 14.37 -0.17 -7.51
C ASN A 232 15.63 0.41 -6.85
N ARG A 233 16.64 0.81 -7.62
CA ARG A 233 17.85 1.46 -7.08
C ARG A 233 17.57 2.80 -6.42
N LEU A 234 16.54 3.52 -6.85
CA LEU A 234 16.09 4.73 -6.20
C LEU A 234 15.32 4.47 -4.91
N ASN A 235 14.77 3.27 -4.77
CA ASN A 235 13.96 2.88 -3.63
C ASN A 235 14.79 2.20 -2.53
N ALA A 236 16.04 1.84 -2.81
CA ALA A 236 16.97 1.23 -1.88
C ALA A 236 17.64 2.27 -0.97
#